data_558930549307b1b8d7dc29281e3cabfe
#
_entry.id   558930549307b1b8d7dc29281e3cabfe
#
_cell.length_a   1.000
_cell.length_b   1.000
_cell.length_c   1.000
_cell.angle_alpha   90.00
_cell.angle_beta   90.00
_cell.angle_gamma   90.00
#
_symmetry.space_group_name_H-M   'P 1'
#
loop_
_entity.id
_entity.type
_entity.pdbx_description
1 polymer ?
#
loop_
_entity_poly.entity_id
_entity_poly.type
_entity_poly.pdbx_seq_one_letter_code
_entity_poly.pdbx_strand_id
1 'polypeptide(L)'
;AYVGNIVEFIKYKLKNVAAGYEVYNYVDKPDLNMNQLVAEVEQSLNKKIPSMHLPYPLGMLGGYCFDILSKITGKKYAVSSVRVKKFCATTQFDATKVHSSGFVAPYTLSQGLDRTLQYEFVHAKKDDITFVSE
;
A
#
# COMPACT_ATOMS: atom_id res chain seq x y z
N ALA A 1 0.51 -4.07 4.35
CA ALA A 1 1.09 -4.46 5.64
C ALA A 1 2.46 -3.82 5.83
N TYR A 2 2.79 -3.38 7.04
CA TYR A 2 4.09 -2.82 7.37
C TYR A 2 5.13 -3.95 7.52
N VAL A 3 6.28 -3.80 6.87
CA VAL A 3 7.33 -4.84 6.84
C VAL A 3 7.81 -5.23 8.25
N GLY A 4 7.92 -4.27 9.18
CA GLY A 4 8.31 -4.54 10.57
C GLY A 4 7.35 -5.49 11.27
N ASN A 5 6.04 -5.35 11.05
CA ASN A 5 5.03 -6.24 11.60
C ASN A 5 5.11 -7.64 10.98
N ILE A 6 5.37 -7.72 9.68
CA ILE A 6 5.53 -9.02 8.98
C ILE A 6 6.73 -9.79 9.55
N VAL A 7 7.87 -9.11 9.73
CA VAL A 7 9.09 -9.71 10.29
C VAL A 7 8.83 -10.25 11.71
N GLU A 8 8.15 -9.48 12.56
CA GLU A 8 7.83 -9.92 13.92
C GLU A 8 6.81 -11.07 13.92
N PHE A 9 5.84 -11.09 12.99
CA PHE A 9 4.94 -12.23 12.84
C PHE A 9 5.69 -13.50 12.43
N ILE A 10 6.64 -13.40 11.50
CA ILE A 10 7.48 -14.54 11.11
C ILE A 10 8.28 -15.05 12.32
N LYS A 11 8.92 -14.15 13.10
CA LYS A 11 9.63 -14.52 14.32
C LYS A 11 8.72 -15.20 15.35
N TYR A 12 7.51 -14.67 15.52
CA TYR A 12 6.49 -15.26 16.40
C TYR A 12 6.16 -16.69 15.98
N LYS A 13 5.93 -16.92 14.68
CA LYS A 13 5.62 -18.27 14.16
C LYS A 13 6.81 -19.22 14.28
N LEU A 14 8.04 -18.75 14.05
CA LEU A 14 9.24 -19.57 14.24
C LEU A 14 9.47 -20.01 15.71
N LYS A 15 9.05 -19.18 16.67
CA LYS A 15 9.09 -19.55 18.11
C LYS A 15 7.95 -20.49 18.50
N ASN A 16 6.83 -20.47 17.78
CA ASN A 16 5.63 -21.26 18.06
C ASN A 16 5.34 -22.20 16.89
N VAL A 17 6.33 -23.02 16.53
CA VAL A 17 6.22 -23.94 15.39
C VAL A 17 5.17 -24.99 15.71
N ALA A 18 4.14 -25.11 14.87
CA ALA A 18 3.21 -26.21 14.83
C ALA A 18 3.65 -27.24 13.79
N ALA A 19 3.36 -28.50 14.03
CA ALA A 19 3.60 -29.53 13.03
C ALA A 19 2.65 -29.35 11.83
N GLY A 20 3.17 -29.45 10.62
CA GLY A 20 2.40 -29.40 9.39
C GLY A 20 2.59 -28.10 8.61
N TYR A 21 1.63 -27.84 7.70
CA TYR A 21 1.65 -26.70 6.78
C TYR A 21 0.53 -25.72 7.13
N GLU A 22 0.88 -24.46 7.30
CA GLU A 22 -0.09 -23.40 7.59
C GLU A 22 0.09 -22.22 6.62
N VAL A 23 -1.05 -21.67 6.16
CA VAL A 23 -1.08 -20.46 5.34
C VAL A 23 -1.75 -19.34 6.12
N TYR A 24 -1.16 -18.16 6.06
CA TYR A 24 -1.66 -16.94 6.68
C TYR A 24 -1.72 -15.80 5.68
N ASN A 25 -2.84 -15.07 5.65
CA ASN A 25 -2.93 -13.76 5.02
C ASN A 25 -2.62 -12.72 6.08
N TYR A 26 -1.47 -12.05 5.97
CA TYR A 26 -1.11 -10.98 6.90
C TYR A 26 -1.54 -9.62 6.36
N VAL A 27 -2.38 -8.93 7.12
CA VAL A 27 -2.84 -7.56 6.81
C VAL A 27 -2.91 -6.77 8.11
N ASP A 28 -2.32 -5.57 8.13
CA ASP A 28 -2.53 -4.64 9.24
C ASP A 28 -3.96 -4.08 9.19
N LYS A 29 -4.58 -3.94 10.34
CA LYS A 29 -5.92 -3.37 10.51
C LYS A 29 -5.85 -2.05 11.30
N PRO A 30 -6.86 -1.16 11.17
CA PRO A 30 -8.08 -1.28 10.36
C PRO A 30 -7.83 -1.05 8.87
N ASP A 31 -8.78 -1.52 8.03
CA ASP A 31 -8.76 -1.19 6.61
C ASP A 31 -9.05 0.32 6.43
N LEU A 32 -8.18 1.03 5.72
CA LEU A 32 -8.37 2.43 5.37
C LEU A 32 -9.02 2.56 3.99
N ASN A 33 -9.97 3.48 3.86
CA ASN A 33 -10.38 3.94 2.54
C ASN A 33 -9.35 4.94 1.98
N MET A 34 -9.44 5.25 0.67
CA MET A 34 -8.45 6.10 0.01
C MET A 34 -8.38 7.51 0.62
N ASN A 35 -9.51 8.10 1.05
CA ASN A 35 -9.52 9.42 1.67
C ASN A 35 -8.82 9.42 3.04
N GLN A 36 -9.03 8.36 3.83
CA GLN A 36 -8.33 8.17 5.09
C GLN A 36 -6.83 7.99 4.88
N LEU A 37 -6.45 7.19 3.88
CA LEU A 37 -5.03 6.99 3.54
C LEU A 37 -4.38 8.32 3.13
N VAL A 38 -5.03 9.13 2.28
CA VAL A 38 -4.50 10.45 1.89
C VAL A 38 -4.37 11.36 3.09
N ALA A 39 -5.34 11.40 4.00
CA ALA A 39 -5.26 12.20 5.22
C ALA A 39 -4.07 11.79 6.12
N GLU A 40 -3.83 10.50 6.30
CA GLU A 40 -2.65 9.98 7.03
C GLU A 40 -1.33 10.42 6.36
N VAL A 41 -1.28 10.37 5.02
CA VAL A 41 -0.10 10.81 4.25
C VAL A 41 0.14 12.32 4.41
N GLU A 42 -0.92 13.13 4.33
CA GLU A 42 -0.85 14.58 4.56
C GLU A 42 -0.29 14.90 5.95
N GLN A 43 -0.79 14.21 6.95
CA GLN A 43 -0.35 14.38 8.34
C GLN A 43 1.12 13.98 8.51
N SER A 44 1.50 12.80 7.99
CA SER A 44 2.86 12.28 8.12
C SER A 44 3.91 13.16 7.42
N LEU A 45 3.61 13.65 6.22
CA LEU A 45 4.53 14.46 5.43
C LEU A 45 4.41 15.98 5.71
N ASN A 46 3.45 16.38 6.55
CA ASN A 46 3.10 17.79 6.79
C ASN A 46 2.90 18.59 5.48
N LYS A 47 2.25 17.96 4.49
CA LYS A 47 1.99 18.51 3.16
C LYS A 47 0.52 18.36 2.82
N LYS A 48 -0.10 19.43 2.32
CA LYS A 48 -1.46 19.35 1.79
C LYS A 48 -1.45 18.77 0.37
N ILE A 49 -2.26 17.75 0.14
CA ILE A 49 -2.49 17.15 -1.17
C ILE A 49 -3.80 17.73 -1.71
N PRO A 50 -3.83 18.26 -2.95
CA PRO A 50 -5.07 18.77 -3.52
C PRO A 50 -6.17 17.72 -3.53
N SER A 51 -7.26 17.95 -2.80
CA SER A 51 -8.39 17.03 -2.66
C SER A 51 -9.35 17.12 -3.85
N MET A 52 -8.84 16.98 -5.08
CA MET A 52 -9.68 16.96 -6.26
C MET A 52 -10.27 15.57 -6.47
N HIS A 53 -11.57 15.42 -6.24
CA HIS A 53 -12.28 14.18 -6.48
C HIS A 53 -12.68 14.08 -7.96
N LEU A 54 -11.97 13.23 -8.70
CA LEU A 54 -12.31 12.96 -10.10
C LEU A 54 -13.30 11.80 -10.16
N PRO A 55 -14.48 11.97 -10.79
CA PRO A 55 -15.42 10.87 -11.01
C PRO A 55 -14.76 9.71 -11.75
N TYR A 56 -15.06 8.47 -11.34
CA TYR A 56 -14.45 7.27 -11.92
C TYR A 56 -14.48 7.21 -13.46
N PRO A 57 -15.60 7.54 -14.16
CA PRO A 57 -15.63 7.52 -15.63
C PRO A 57 -14.63 8.49 -16.27
N LEU A 58 -14.45 9.69 -15.68
CA LEU A 58 -13.45 10.65 -16.16
C LEU A 58 -12.03 10.18 -15.92
N GLY A 59 -11.78 9.57 -14.76
CA GLY A 59 -10.50 8.95 -14.46
C GLY A 59 -10.16 7.82 -15.44
N MET A 60 -11.15 6.99 -15.79
CA MET A 60 -10.97 5.91 -16.77
C MET A 60 -10.72 6.44 -18.17
N LEU A 61 -11.47 7.48 -18.61
CA LEU A 61 -11.25 8.13 -19.90
C LEU A 61 -9.82 8.68 -20.00
N GLY A 62 -9.36 9.39 -18.97
CA GLY A 62 -7.98 9.87 -18.88
C GLY A 62 -6.96 8.71 -18.93
N GLY A 63 -7.20 7.63 -18.19
CA GLY A 63 -6.36 6.43 -18.22
C GLY A 63 -6.22 5.83 -19.63
N TYR A 64 -7.32 5.70 -20.37
CA TYR A 64 -7.28 5.21 -21.76
C TYR A 64 -6.54 6.17 -22.69
N CYS A 65 -6.68 7.48 -22.53
CA CYS A 65 -5.93 8.45 -23.32
C CYS A 65 -4.41 8.27 -23.10
N PHE A 66 -3.98 8.09 -21.86
CA PHE A 66 -2.56 7.84 -21.55
C PHE A 66 -2.09 6.47 -22.05
N ASP A 67 -2.94 5.44 -22.05
CA ASP A 67 -2.59 4.12 -22.61
C ASP A 67 -2.34 4.22 -24.12
N ILE A 68 -3.18 4.97 -24.86
CA ILE A 68 -3.00 5.23 -26.30
C ILE A 68 -1.72 6.03 -26.53
N LEU A 69 -1.51 7.10 -25.76
CA LEU A 69 -0.30 7.93 -25.86
C LEU A 69 0.98 7.14 -25.57
N SER A 70 0.91 6.22 -24.60
CA SER A 70 2.01 5.29 -24.28
C SER A 70 2.35 4.39 -25.47
N LYS A 71 1.34 3.87 -26.17
CA LYS A 71 1.54 3.05 -27.38
C LYS A 71 2.17 3.84 -28.53
N ILE A 72 1.74 5.10 -28.72
CA ILE A 72 2.27 5.96 -29.81
C ILE A 72 3.70 6.42 -29.51
N THR A 73 3.97 6.85 -28.27
CA THR A 73 5.26 7.45 -27.89
C THR A 73 6.29 6.44 -27.41
N GLY A 74 5.90 5.20 -27.11
CA GLY A 74 6.76 4.17 -26.49
C GLY A 74 7.16 4.49 -25.05
N LYS A 75 6.62 5.56 -24.45
CA LYS A 75 6.94 5.98 -23.06
C LYS A 75 5.92 5.44 -22.08
N LYS A 76 6.40 4.99 -20.90
CA LYS A 76 5.53 4.59 -19.78
C LYS A 76 5.13 5.84 -18.98
N TYR A 77 3.82 6.05 -18.85
CA TYR A 77 3.25 7.16 -18.05
C TYR A 77 2.84 6.67 -16.66
N ALA A 78 2.89 7.58 -15.68
CA ALA A 78 2.47 7.30 -14.32
C ALA A 78 0.96 7.01 -14.18
N VAL A 79 0.15 7.46 -15.14
CA VAL A 79 -1.30 7.22 -15.19
C VAL A 79 -1.62 6.21 -16.29
N SER A 80 -2.46 5.22 -15.99
CA SER A 80 -2.96 4.23 -16.95
C SER A 80 -4.34 3.74 -16.51
N SER A 81 -5.14 3.19 -17.42
CA SER A 81 -6.47 2.66 -17.11
C SER A 81 -6.39 1.54 -16.05
N VAL A 82 -5.35 0.71 -16.09
CA VAL A 82 -5.13 -0.37 -15.12
C VAL A 82 -4.86 0.20 -13.72
N ARG A 83 -4.07 1.28 -13.62
CA ARG A 83 -3.80 1.93 -12.33
C ARG A 83 -5.06 2.57 -11.75
N VAL A 84 -5.86 3.26 -12.57
CA VAL A 84 -7.16 3.82 -12.14
C VAL A 84 -8.06 2.72 -11.60
N LYS A 85 -8.18 1.58 -12.30
CA LYS A 85 -8.95 0.43 -11.82
C LYS A 85 -8.43 -0.10 -10.47
N LYS A 86 -7.12 -0.25 -10.32
CA LYS A 86 -6.51 -0.74 -9.06
C LYS A 86 -6.77 0.22 -7.90
N PHE A 87 -6.66 1.54 -8.12
CA PHE A 87 -6.92 2.54 -7.09
C PHE A 87 -8.38 2.60 -6.65
N CYS A 88 -9.32 2.34 -7.57
CA CYS A 88 -10.75 2.36 -7.27
C CYS A 88 -11.30 0.99 -6.84
N ALA A 89 -10.49 -0.07 -6.89
CA ALA A 89 -10.92 -1.39 -6.49
C ALA A 89 -10.99 -1.51 -4.96
N THR A 90 -12.07 -2.09 -4.47
CA THR A 90 -12.15 -2.52 -3.07
C THR A 90 -11.39 -3.83 -2.92
N THR A 91 -10.28 -3.79 -2.19
CA THR A 91 -9.48 -4.97 -1.88
C THR A 91 -9.45 -5.16 -0.36
N GLN A 92 -10.15 -6.19 0.11
CA GLN A 92 -10.14 -6.58 1.51
C GLN A 92 -9.71 -8.03 1.63
N PHE A 93 -8.81 -8.30 2.56
CA PHE A 93 -8.32 -9.64 2.82
C PHE A 93 -8.73 -10.07 4.23
N ASP A 94 -9.15 -11.33 4.35
CA ASP A 94 -9.40 -11.93 5.64
C ASP A 94 -8.08 -12.24 6.34
N ALA A 95 -7.85 -11.58 7.47
CA ALA A 95 -6.69 -11.77 8.34
C ALA A 95 -7.08 -12.39 9.70
N THR A 96 -8.29 -12.93 9.83
CA THR A 96 -8.82 -13.48 11.08
C THR A 96 -7.87 -14.51 11.68
N LYS A 97 -7.27 -15.38 10.86
CA LYS A 97 -6.32 -16.40 11.31
C LYS A 97 -5.06 -15.80 11.96
N VAL A 98 -4.58 -14.65 11.47
CA VAL A 98 -3.45 -13.93 12.09
C VAL A 98 -3.88 -13.33 13.41
N HIS A 99 -5.00 -12.62 13.44
CA HIS A 99 -5.49 -11.93 14.64
C HIS A 99 -5.91 -12.89 15.75
N SER A 100 -6.40 -14.10 15.42
CA SER A 100 -6.73 -15.15 16.38
C SER A 100 -5.52 -15.99 16.82
N SER A 101 -4.34 -15.80 16.22
CA SER A 101 -3.14 -16.58 16.56
C SER A 101 -2.48 -16.21 17.89
N GLY A 102 -2.93 -15.15 18.54
CA GLY A 102 -2.30 -14.58 19.75
C GLY A 102 -1.14 -13.63 19.44
N PHE A 103 -0.81 -13.39 18.16
CA PHE A 103 0.18 -12.41 17.77
C PHE A 103 -0.36 -10.98 17.94
N VAL A 104 0.44 -10.12 18.56
CA VAL A 104 0.18 -8.70 18.67
C VAL A 104 1.22 -7.93 17.85
N ALA A 105 0.78 -7.19 16.84
CA ALA A 105 1.66 -6.40 16.00
C ALA A 105 2.29 -5.26 16.82
N PRO A 106 3.63 -5.06 16.76
CA PRO A 106 4.32 -4.02 17.53
C PRO A 106 4.03 -2.60 17.03
N TYR A 107 3.56 -2.45 15.80
CA TYR A 107 3.24 -1.16 15.21
C TYR A 107 1.80 -1.13 14.72
N THR A 108 1.12 0.01 14.94
CA THR A 108 -0.18 0.27 14.30
C THR A 108 0.01 0.54 12.81
N LEU A 109 -1.10 0.50 12.05
CA LEU A 109 -1.08 0.81 10.61
C LEU A 109 -0.55 2.23 10.36
N SER A 110 -1.02 3.24 11.12
CA SER A 110 -0.54 4.63 11.00
C SER A 110 0.95 4.77 11.32
N GLN A 111 1.44 4.10 12.37
CA GLN A 111 2.87 4.10 12.70
C GLN A 111 3.72 3.43 11.61
N GLY A 112 3.25 2.33 11.04
CA GLY A 112 3.92 1.65 9.93
C GLY A 112 3.94 2.50 8.67
N LEU A 113 2.83 3.18 8.36
CA LEU A 113 2.73 4.10 7.24
C LEU A 113 3.66 5.29 7.41
N ASP A 114 3.62 5.95 8.57
CA ASP A 114 4.51 7.09 8.86
C ASP A 114 5.98 6.73 8.69
N ARG A 115 6.43 5.62 9.29
CA ARG A 115 7.82 5.14 9.14
C ARG A 115 8.20 4.89 7.69
N THR A 116 7.30 4.31 6.91
CA THR A 116 7.52 4.06 5.48
C THR A 116 7.66 5.37 4.71
N LEU A 117 6.75 6.33 4.95
CA LEU A 117 6.77 7.64 4.29
C LEU A 117 8.02 8.45 4.65
N GLN A 118 8.41 8.45 5.92
CA GLN A 118 9.62 9.13 6.37
C GLN A 118 10.87 8.51 5.72
N TYR A 119 10.94 7.18 5.63
CA TYR A 119 12.05 6.52 4.95
C TYR A 119 12.11 6.88 3.47
N GLU A 120 10.99 6.74 2.74
CA GLU A 120 10.96 6.90 1.29
C GLU A 120 11.06 8.37 0.82
N PHE A 121 10.48 9.32 1.56
CA PHE A 121 10.36 10.70 1.10
C PHE A 121 11.19 11.72 1.88
N VAL A 122 11.65 11.39 3.06
CA VAL A 122 12.47 12.30 3.89
C VAL A 122 13.90 11.81 4.00
N HIS A 123 14.11 10.51 4.19
CA HIS A 123 15.43 9.93 4.43
C HIS A 123 15.98 9.10 3.25
N ALA A 124 15.24 9.04 2.12
CA ALA A 124 15.69 8.28 0.95
C ALA A 124 17.08 8.73 0.51
N LYS A 125 18.01 7.80 0.44
CA LYS A 125 19.34 8.06 -0.13
C LYS A 125 19.24 8.14 -1.64
N LYS A 126 20.03 9.01 -2.28
CA LYS A 126 20.05 9.22 -3.74
C LYS A 126 20.31 7.94 -4.56
N ASP A 127 20.87 6.91 -3.94
CA ASP A 127 21.28 5.66 -4.59
C ASP A 127 20.33 4.48 -4.28
N ASP A 128 19.23 4.71 -3.56
CA ASP A 128 18.25 3.67 -3.32
C ASP A 128 17.48 3.34 -4.61
N ILE A 129 17.44 2.05 -4.94
CA ILE A 129 16.72 1.54 -6.11
C ILE A 129 15.23 1.81 -5.90
N THR A 130 14.69 2.75 -6.66
CA THR A 130 13.24 2.99 -6.68
C THR A 130 12.56 1.79 -7.36
N PHE A 131 11.86 0.96 -6.59
CA PHE A 131 11.01 -0.07 -7.16
C PHE A 131 9.83 0.56 -7.90
N VAL A 132 9.89 0.58 -9.21
CA VAL A 132 8.74 0.92 -10.05
C VAL A 132 7.92 -0.37 -10.20
N SER A 133 6.88 -0.53 -9.38
CA SER A 133 5.91 -1.62 -9.59
C SER A 133 5.13 -1.36 -10.87
N GLU A 134 5.24 -2.26 -11.85
CA GLU A 134 4.41 -2.28 -13.05
C GLU A 134 2.95 -2.64 -12.77
#